data_8a0041599abaf1da4a96b6196aab04cc
#
_entry.id   8a0041599abaf1da4a96b6196aab04cc
#
_cell.length_a   1.000
_cell.length_b   1.000
_cell.length_c   1.000
_cell.angle_alpha   90.00
_cell.angle_beta   90.00
_cell.angle_gamma   90.00
#
_symmetry.space_group_name_H-M   'P 1'
#
loop_
_entity.id
_entity.type
_entity.pdbx_description
1 polymer ?
#
loop_
_entity_poly.entity_id
_entity_poly.type
_entity_poly.pdbx_seq_one_letter_code
_entity_poly.pdbx_strand_id
1 'polypeptide(L)'
;EKGIVVTSTEMESIRRASTEFYNALSEEDRSFMGNCTVKDVTDIYVNYFLACKTAEYLLSNINSEVSDAEAKVISIQQIVVSDEESAKKLHESVTASGANFSYFARQFSEDPEIDRTLYRKEEEDAYYQAAFSLEDGQISDVISQDGKFYIIKCVDSYDEKATEERKKRLEEAIRSGAFRRSYDAYAEQHIVRFREDFWKKIDLQKYPESKASNFFSLYDRYILPLVKGKG
;
A
#
# COMPACT_ATOMS: atom_id res chain seq x y z
N GLU A 1 -25.12 15.06 -5.89
CA GLU A 1 -25.12 16.40 -6.46
C GLU A 1 -24.14 16.59 -7.63
N LYS A 2 -23.23 15.63 -7.90
CA LYS A 2 -22.28 15.68 -9.03
C LYS A 2 -22.84 15.05 -10.32
N GLY A 3 -24.14 14.70 -10.37
CA GLY A 3 -24.76 14.09 -11.54
C GLY A 3 -24.28 12.67 -11.85
N ILE A 4 -23.62 12.00 -10.89
CA ILE A 4 -23.16 10.63 -11.05
C ILE A 4 -24.34 9.70 -10.91
N VAL A 5 -24.68 9.00 -11.99
CA VAL A 5 -25.81 8.09 -12.08
C VAL A 5 -25.36 6.76 -12.68
N VAL A 6 -26.17 5.73 -12.48
CA VAL A 6 -26.00 4.44 -13.15
C VAL A 6 -26.62 4.52 -14.53
N THR A 7 -25.86 4.24 -15.55
CA THR A 7 -26.36 4.14 -16.95
C THR A 7 -27.08 2.83 -17.18
N SER A 8 -27.80 2.72 -18.31
CA SER A 8 -28.52 1.48 -18.67
C SER A 8 -27.58 0.28 -18.82
N THR A 9 -26.41 0.47 -19.46
CA THR A 9 -25.40 -0.58 -19.65
C THR A 9 -24.80 -1.03 -18.31
N GLU A 10 -24.50 -0.08 -17.43
CA GLU A 10 -23.99 -0.38 -16.08
C GLU A 10 -25.02 -1.14 -15.26
N MET A 11 -26.30 -0.73 -15.34
CA MET A 11 -27.40 -1.40 -14.66
C MET A 11 -27.61 -2.85 -15.15
N GLU A 12 -27.41 -3.11 -16.42
CA GLU A 12 -27.48 -4.47 -16.98
C GLU A 12 -26.39 -5.38 -16.38
N SER A 13 -25.16 -4.90 -16.31
CA SER A 13 -24.04 -5.62 -15.68
C SER A 13 -24.28 -5.84 -14.17
N ILE A 14 -24.81 -4.84 -13.48
CA ILE A 14 -25.17 -4.95 -12.06
C ILE A 14 -26.25 -6.02 -11.87
N ARG A 15 -27.28 -6.03 -12.68
CA ARG A 15 -28.35 -7.04 -12.61
C ARG A 15 -27.82 -8.46 -12.85
N ARG A 16 -26.89 -8.60 -13.77
CA ARG A 16 -26.24 -9.90 -14.02
C ARG A 16 -25.46 -10.38 -12.80
N ALA A 17 -24.62 -9.52 -12.22
CA ALA A 17 -23.86 -9.86 -11.02
C ALA A 17 -24.77 -10.20 -9.83
N SER A 18 -25.82 -9.37 -9.59
CA SER A 18 -26.75 -9.58 -8.48
C SER A 18 -27.58 -10.84 -8.62
N THR A 19 -28.01 -11.18 -9.83
CA THR A 19 -28.76 -12.41 -10.09
C THR A 19 -27.86 -13.65 -9.87
N GLU A 20 -26.62 -13.61 -10.37
CA GLU A 20 -25.67 -14.71 -10.19
C GLU A 20 -25.33 -14.91 -8.71
N PHE A 21 -25.07 -13.82 -7.99
CA PHE A 21 -24.85 -13.88 -6.53
C PHE A 21 -26.04 -14.44 -5.78
N TYR A 22 -27.23 -13.90 -6.03
CA TYR A 22 -28.47 -14.35 -5.37
C TYR A 22 -28.73 -15.84 -5.60
N ASN A 23 -28.49 -16.33 -6.80
CA ASN A 23 -28.68 -17.76 -7.13
C ASN A 23 -27.64 -18.66 -6.44
N ALA A 24 -26.48 -18.12 -6.08
CA ALA A 24 -25.46 -18.84 -5.32
C ALA A 24 -25.78 -18.93 -3.81
N LEU A 25 -26.69 -18.08 -3.30
CA LEU A 25 -27.13 -18.11 -1.91
C LEU A 25 -27.94 -19.36 -1.62
N SER A 26 -27.63 -20.07 -0.53
CA SER A 26 -28.46 -21.13 0.02
C SER A 26 -29.75 -20.55 0.64
N GLU A 27 -30.72 -21.40 0.93
CA GLU A 27 -31.91 -20.98 1.68
C GLU A 27 -31.56 -20.46 3.07
N GLU A 28 -30.55 -21.07 3.69
CA GLU A 28 -30.04 -20.66 4.98
C GLU A 28 -29.40 -19.26 4.91
N ASP A 29 -28.55 -19.00 3.91
CA ASP A 29 -27.98 -17.69 3.68
C ASP A 29 -29.07 -16.61 3.47
N ARG A 30 -30.08 -16.91 2.67
CA ARG A 30 -31.22 -15.98 2.43
C ARG A 30 -32.01 -15.70 3.70
N SER A 31 -32.23 -16.72 4.52
CA SER A 31 -32.90 -16.57 5.81
C SER A 31 -32.13 -15.68 6.77
N PHE A 32 -30.80 -15.87 6.86
CA PHE A 32 -29.91 -15.01 7.66
C PHE A 32 -29.90 -13.56 7.19
N MET A 33 -29.97 -13.35 5.89
CA MET A 33 -30.04 -12.02 5.28
C MET A 33 -31.45 -11.42 5.34
N GLY A 34 -32.35 -11.94 6.22
CA GLY A 34 -33.68 -11.43 6.41
C GLY A 34 -34.63 -11.72 5.24
N ASN A 35 -34.45 -12.85 4.56
CA ASN A 35 -35.15 -13.23 3.34
C ASN A 35 -34.97 -12.22 2.20
N CYS A 36 -33.71 -11.78 2.01
CA CYS A 36 -33.36 -10.83 0.95
C CYS A 36 -33.84 -11.31 -0.41
N THR A 37 -34.15 -10.35 -1.27
CA THR A 37 -34.56 -10.57 -2.66
C THR A 37 -33.40 -10.24 -3.62
N VAL A 38 -33.53 -10.63 -4.90
CA VAL A 38 -32.62 -10.18 -5.98
C VAL A 38 -32.55 -8.65 -6.02
N LYS A 39 -33.66 -7.97 -5.73
CA LYS A 39 -33.71 -6.51 -5.69
C LYS A 39 -32.81 -5.95 -4.59
N ASP A 40 -32.85 -6.53 -3.40
CA ASP A 40 -32.03 -6.07 -2.27
C ASP A 40 -30.51 -6.23 -2.60
N VAL A 41 -30.12 -7.35 -3.20
CA VAL A 41 -28.76 -7.57 -3.68
C VAL A 41 -28.39 -6.57 -4.78
N THR A 42 -29.32 -6.29 -5.70
CA THR A 42 -29.10 -5.29 -6.77
C THR A 42 -28.87 -3.90 -6.17
N ASP A 43 -29.67 -3.51 -5.19
CA ASP A 43 -29.56 -2.22 -4.50
C ASP A 43 -28.19 -2.09 -3.78
N ILE A 44 -27.67 -3.17 -3.20
CA ILE A 44 -26.33 -3.19 -2.60
C ILE A 44 -25.26 -2.98 -3.67
N TYR A 45 -25.29 -3.71 -4.79
CA TYR A 45 -24.37 -3.53 -5.89
C TYR A 45 -24.43 -2.11 -6.50
N VAL A 46 -25.63 -1.55 -6.66
CA VAL A 46 -25.82 -0.16 -7.13
C VAL A 46 -25.14 0.82 -6.20
N ASN A 47 -25.40 0.70 -4.88
CA ASN A 47 -24.78 1.60 -3.89
C ASN A 47 -23.25 1.49 -3.88
N TYR A 48 -22.73 0.27 -3.93
CA TYR A 48 -21.28 0.04 -3.97
C TYR A 48 -20.66 0.59 -5.26
N PHE A 49 -21.31 0.35 -6.41
CA PHE A 49 -20.87 0.89 -7.70
C PHE A 49 -20.85 2.43 -7.71
N LEU A 50 -21.93 3.07 -7.21
CA LEU A 50 -21.99 4.53 -7.12
C LEU A 50 -20.91 5.10 -6.19
N ALA A 51 -20.61 4.42 -5.08
CA ALA A 51 -19.54 4.81 -4.19
C ALA A 51 -18.17 4.74 -4.90
N CYS A 52 -17.87 3.64 -5.59
CA CYS A 52 -16.64 3.48 -6.37
C CYS A 52 -16.53 4.52 -7.51
N LYS A 53 -17.62 4.71 -8.26
CA LYS A 53 -17.67 5.69 -9.35
C LYS A 53 -17.49 7.12 -8.86
N THR A 54 -18.03 7.44 -7.69
CA THR A 54 -17.84 8.75 -7.04
C THR A 54 -16.40 8.92 -6.59
N ALA A 55 -15.78 7.89 -5.99
CA ALA A 55 -14.38 7.94 -5.59
C ALA A 55 -13.47 8.17 -6.80
N GLU A 56 -13.65 7.44 -7.89
CA GLU A 56 -12.88 7.64 -9.13
C GLU A 56 -13.08 9.04 -9.72
N TYR A 57 -14.31 9.56 -9.70
CA TYR A 57 -14.58 10.94 -10.14
C TYR A 57 -13.83 11.97 -9.28
N LEU A 58 -13.83 11.82 -7.96
CA LEU A 58 -13.11 12.72 -7.05
C LEU A 58 -11.59 12.66 -7.24
N LEU A 59 -11.09 11.52 -7.70
CA LEU A 59 -9.67 11.27 -7.90
C LEU A 59 -9.21 11.50 -9.35
N SER A 60 -10.12 11.77 -10.28
CA SER A 60 -9.80 11.88 -11.72
C SER A 60 -8.78 12.96 -12.08
N ASN A 61 -8.66 14.02 -11.25
CA ASN A 61 -7.70 15.10 -11.44
C ASN A 61 -6.50 15.03 -10.49
N ILE A 62 -6.36 13.95 -9.73
CA ILE A 62 -5.25 13.78 -8.80
C ILE A 62 -4.09 13.11 -9.55
N ASN A 63 -2.98 13.83 -9.65
CA ASN A 63 -1.73 13.19 -10.08
C ASN A 63 -1.21 12.33 -8.92
N SER A 64 -1.28 11.03 -9.09
CA SER A 64 -0.77 10.03 -8.13
C SER A 64 0.45 9.28 -8.68
N GLU A 65 0.98 9.68 -9.81
CA GLU A 65 2.16 9.06 -10.41
C GLU A 65 3.39 9.30 -9.52
N VAL A 66 4.09 8.25 -9.20
CA VAL A 66 5.33 8.24 -8.43
C VAL A 66 6.45 7.78 -9.35
N SER A 67 7.55 8.52 -9.42
CA SER A 67 8.70 8.12 -10.22
C SER A 67 9.47 6.97 -9.56
N ASP A 68 10.22 6.21 -10.35
CA ASP A 68 11.09 5.15 -9.84
C ASP A 68 12.17 5.71 -8.92
N ALA A 69 12.62 6.95 -9.17
CA ALA A 69 13.58 7.64 -8.31
C ALA A 69 13.03 7.91 -6.90
N GLU A 70 11.77 8.34 -6.79
CA GLU A 70 11.08 8.57 -5.51
C GLU A 70 10.77 7.26 -4.79
N ALA A 71 10.42 6.23 -5.55
CA ALA A 71 10.12 4.90 -5.01
C ALA A 71 11.37 4.06 -4.74
N LYS A 72 12.56 4.50 -5.15
CA LYS A 72 13.80 3.71 -5.13
C LYS A 72 14.04 3.02 -3.80
N VAL A 73 14.33 1.73 -3.88
CA VAL A 73 14.72 0.86 -2.77
C VAL A 73 16.09 0.30 -3.05
N ILE A 74 16.95 0.29 -2.04
CA ILE A 74 18.30 -0.27 -2.11
C ILE A 74 18.53 -1.24 -0.94
N SER A 75 19.40 -2.21 -1.15
CA SER A 75 19.88 -3.11 -0.11
C SER A 75 21.34 -2.84 0.20
N ILE A 76 21.65 -2.71 1.48
CA ILE A 76 23.01 -2.40 1.94
C ILE A 76 23.44 -3.32 3.07
N GLN A 77 24.76 -3.36 3.29
CA GLN A 77 25.35 -3.81 4.54
C GLN A 77 26.04 -2.64 5.23
N GLN A 78 26.05 -2.63 6.57
CA GLN A 78 26.66 -1.57 7.35
C GLN A 78 27.60 -2.11 8.44
N ILE A 79 28.60 -1.30 8.78
CA ILE A 79 29.39 -1.41 10.00
C ILE A 79 29.17 -0.12 10.77
N VAL A 80 28.88 -0.23 12.06
CA VAL A 80 28.65 0.91 12.96
C VAL A 80 29.59 0.79 14.13
N VAL A 81 30.37 1.84 14.41
CA VAL A 81 31.28 1.91 15.58
C VAL A 81 31.21 3.30 16.21
N SER A 82 31.58 3.38 17.49
CA SER A 82 31.57 4.64 18.26
C SER A 82 32.91 5.39 18.19
N ASP A 83 34.00 4.74 17.72
CA ASP A 83 35.32 5.30 17.69
C ASP A 83 35.80 5.55 16.26
N GLU A 84 36.25 6.79 16.00
CA GLU A 84 36.64 7.22 14.65
C GLU A 84 37.91 6.48 14.15
N GLU A 85 38.88 6.23 15.03
CA GLU A 85 40.12 5.54 14.64
C GLU A 85 39.82 4.08 14.27
N SER A 86 38.96 3.43 15.02
CA SER A 86 38.44 2.10 14.70
C SER A 86 37.69 2.06 13.37
N ALA A 87 36.86 3.06 13.08
CA ALA A 87 36.17 3.18 11.80
C ALA A 87 37.14 3.29 10.63
N LYS A 88 38.17 4.11 10.74
CA LYS A 88 39.20 4.27 9.71
C LYS A 88 39.97 2.97 9.44
N LYS A 89 40.40 2.27 10.50
CA LYS A 89 41.07 0.97 10.37
C LYS A 89 40.20 -0.10 9.74
N LEU A 90 38.91 -0.12 10.11
CA LEU A 90 37.93 -1.02 9.52
C LEU A 90 37.71 -0.70 8.05
N HIS A 91 37.58 0.58 7.70
CA HIS A 91 37.41 1.01 6.32
C HIS A 91 38.63 0.54 5.45
N GLU A 92 39.85 0.74 5.90
CA GLU A 92 41.04 0.23 5.20
C GLU A 92 41.00 -1.30 5.04
N SER A 93 40.52 -2.01 6.07
CA SER A 93 40.42 -3.47 6.05
C SER A 93 39.36 -3.98 5.08
N VAL A 94 38.17 -3.35 5.04
CA VAL A 94 37.08 -3.79 4.17
C VAL A 94 37.22 -3.37 2.72
N THR A 95 38.04 -2.35 2.44
CA THR A 95 38.37 -1.89 1.08
C THR A 95 39.61 -2.62 0.49
N ALA A 96 40.34 -3.40 1.30
CA ALA A 96 41.43 -4.20 0.82
C ALA A 96 40.98 -5.28 -0.17
N SER A 97 41.84 -5.60 -1.15
CA SER A 97 41.51 -6.61 -2.16
C SER A 97 41.20 -7.98 -1.55
N GLY A 98 40.06 -8.53 -1.89
CA GLY A 98 39.59 -9.83 -1.39
C GLY A 98 38.96 -9.80 -0.01
N ALA A 99 38.74 -8.63 0.59
CA ALA A 99 38.08 -8.50 1.88
C ALA A 99 36.59 -8.94 1.82
N ASN A 100 36.14 -9.59 2.90
CA ASN A 100 34.76 -9.96 3.06
C ASN A 100 34.05 -8.97 3.99
N PHE A 101 33.33 -8.02 3.44
CA PHE A 101 32.64 -6.99 4.21
C PHE A 101 31.71 -7.57 5.28
N SER A 102 30.90 -8.57 4.93
CA SER A 102 29.96 -9.21 5.87
C SER A 102 30.67 -9.86 7.06
N TYR A 103 31.87 -10.40 6.86
CA TYR A 103 32.69 -10.95 7.96
C TYR A 103 33.08 -9.85 8.93
N PHE A 104 33.65 -8.73 8.44
CA PHE A 104 34.03 -7.60 9.28
C PHE A 104 32.81 -6.97 9.98
N ALA A 105 31.70 -6.82 9.27
CA ALA A 105 30.47 -6.29 9.83
C ALA A 105 29.99 -7.12 11.02
N ARG A 106 29.94 -8.44 10.89
CA ARG A 106 29.52 -9.35 11.97
C ARG A 106 30.47 -9.40 13.15
N GLN A 107 31.77 -9.14 12.94
CA GLN A 107 32.78 -9.21 14.00
C GLN A 107 32.92 -7.89 14.76
N PHE A 108 32.76 -6.76 14.09
CA PHE A 108 33.18 -5.47 14.64
C PHE A 108 32.07 -4.42 14.70
N SER A 109 30.92 -4.64 14.05
CA SER A 109 29.82 -3.71 14.16
C SER A 109 29.19 -3.76 15.57
N GLU A 110 28.97 -2.60 16.14
CA GLU A 110 28.23 -2.42 17.39
C GLU A 110 26.71 -2.53 17.18
N ASP A 111 26.26 -2.35 15.93
CA ASP A 111 24.86 -2.57 15.55
C ASP A 111 24.70 -4.00 15.01
N PRO A 112 23.84 -4.83 15.61
CA PRO A 112 23.57 -6.18 15.12
C PRO A 112 22.82 -6.23 13.79
N GLU A 113 22.13 -5.14 13.41
CA GLU A 113 21.39 -5.03 12.14
C GLU A 113 22.34 -4.62 11.02
N ILE A 114 23.05 -5.60 10.46
CA ILE A 114 24.06 -5.41 9.42
C ILE A 114 23.41 -5.22 8.06
N ASP A 115 22.50 -6.10 7.70
CA ASP A 115 21.79 -6.07 6.42
C ASP A 115 20.56 -5.16 6.55
N ARG A 116 20.47 -4.15 5.69
CA ARG A 116 19.38 -3.17 5.73
C ARG A 116 18.81 -2.90 4.34
N THR A 117 17.49 -2.71 4.31
CA THR A 117 16.77 -2.18 3.15
C THR A 117 16.46 -0.72 3.40
N LEU A 118 16.88 0.15 2.50
CA LEU A 118 16.65 1.59 2.60
C LEU A 118 15.70 2.07 1.51
N TYR A 119 14.90 3.06 1.89
CA TYR A 119 13.92 3.70 1.03
C TYR A 119 14.26 5.16 0.84
N ARG A 120 14.20 5.68 -0.39
CA ARG A 120 14.37 7.10 -0.67
C ARG A 120 13.42 7.95 0.20
N LYS A 121 13.93 9.04 0.78
CA LYS A 121 13.19 10.00 1.61
C LYS A 121 13.25 11.38 0.98
N GLU A 122 12.34 12.27 1.37
CA GLU A 122 12.36 13.68 0.95
C GLU A 122 13.56 14.42 1.55
N GLU A 123 13.83 14.18 2.85
CA GLU A 123 14.99 14.74 3.55
C GLU A 123 15.96 13.59 3.89
N GLU A 124 17.13 13.64 3.28
CA GLU A 124 18.18 12.64 3.47
C GLU A 124 19.35 13.23 4.25
N ASP A 125 19.70 12.59 5.35
CA ASP A 125 20.90 12.85 6.11
C ASP A 125 22.15 12.29 5.41
N ALA A 126 23.34 12.55 5.98
CA ALA A 126 24.61 12.14 5.38
C ALA A 126 24.69 10.61 5.14
N TYR A 127 24.11 9.80 6.03
CA TYR A 127 24.05 8.36 5.88
C TYR A 127 23.23 7.94 4.66
N TYR A 128 22.01 8.50 4.50
CA TYR A 128 21.16 8.21 3.35
C TYR A 128 21.75 8.71 2.05
N GLN A 129 22.30 9.93 2.02
CA GLN A 129 22.96 10.49 0.84
C GLN A 129 24.12 9.60 0.38
N ALA A 130 24.97 9.16 1.30
CA ALA A 130 26.05 8.26 0.99
C ALA A 130 25.53 6.92 0.46
N ALA A 131 24.57 6.28 1.15
CA ALA A 131 24.03 4.99 0.76
C ALA A 131 23.43 5.01 -0.66
N PHE A 132 22.64 6.04 -0.99
CA PHE A 132 21.99 6.18 -2.30
C PHE A 132 22.91 6.66 -3.43
N SER A 133 24.14 7.08 -3.13
CA SER A 133 25.16 7.43 -4.12
C SER A 133 26.03 6.26 -4.57
N LEU A 134 25.97 5.13 -3.84
CA LEU A 134 26.79 3.95 -4.12
C LEU A 134 26.20 3.12 -5.27
N GLU A 135 27.10 2.54 -6.07
CA GLU A 135 26.80 1.49 -7.03
C GLU A 135 26.94 0.11 -6.39
N ASP A 136 26.47 -0.94 -7.07
CA ASP A 136 26.55 -2.32 -6.59
C ASP A 136 27.98 -2.71 -6.22
N GLY A 137 28.16 -3.20 -5.01
CA GLY A 137 29.44 -3.61 -4.46
C GLY A 137 30.33 -2.50 -3.93
N GLN A 138 30.00 -1.23 -4.20
CA GLN A 138 30.79 -0.09 -3.69
C GLN A 138 30.68 0.03 -2.16
N ILE A 139 31.75 0.57 -1.57
CA ILE A 139 31.85 0.85 -0.13
C ILE A 139 32.00 2.36 0.04
N SER A 140 31.25 2.95 0.98
CA SER A 140 31.32 4.37 1.30
C SER A 140 32.63 4.71 2.02
N ASP A 141 32.98 5.98 2.02
CA ASP A 141 33.89 6.52 3.04
C ASP A 141 33.27 6.39 4.44
N VAL A 142 34.07 6.67 5.48
CA VAL A 142 33.57 6.71 6.85
C VAL A 142 32.60 7.90 7.01
N ILE A 143 31.37 7.62 7.39
CA ILE A 143 30.33 8.62 7.60
C ILE A 143 30.17 8.88 9.10
N SER A 144 30.31 10.13 9.53
CA SER A 144 30.08 10.53 10.92
C SER A 144 28.67 11.10 11.06
N GLN A 145 27.85 10.47 11.92
CA GLN A 145 26.48 10.92 12.21
C GLN A 145 26.07 10.52 13.63
N ASP A 146 25.44 11.45 14.36
CA ASP A 146 24.88 11.23 15.71
C ASP A 146 25.88 10.61 16.71
N GLY A 147 27.15 10.99 16.61
CA GLY A 147 28.21 10.49 17.50
C GLY A 147 28.65 9.06 17.20
N LYS A 148 28.26 8.50 16.05
CA LYS A 148 28.69 7.21 15.54
C LYS A 148 29.34 7.34 14.17
N PHE A 149 30.06 6.31 13.77
CA PHE A 149 30.74 6.19 12.50
C PHE A 149 30.20 4.98 11.74
N TYR A 150 29.85 5.21 10.48
CA TYR A 150 29.22 4.22 9.61
C TYR A 150 30.12 3.96 8.40
N ILE A 151 30.22 2.70 8.00
CA ILE A 151 30.76 2.27 6.72
C ILE A 151 29.69 1.45 6.04
N ILE A 152 29.31 1.82 4.82
CA ILE A 152 28.21 1.21 4.09
C ILE A 152 28.76 0.49 2.86
N LYS A 153 28.28 -0.72 2.60
CA LYS A 153 28.47 -1.40 1.32
C LYS A 153 27.12 -1.53 0.64
N CYS A 154 27.04 -1.05 -0.60
CA CYS A 154 25.87 -1.30 -1.44
C CYS A 154 25.86 -2.77 -1.88
N VAL A 155 24.75 -3.47 -1.65
CA VAL A 155 24.55 -4.86 -2.08
C VAL A 155 23.74 -4.87 -3.38
N ASP A 156 22.70 -4.05 -3.42
CA ASP A 156 21.83 -3.85 -4.57
C ASP A 156 21.43 -2.38 -4.60
N SER A 157 21.89 -1.66 -5.60
CA SER A 157 21.64 -0.22 -5.76
C SER A 157 20.25 0.08 -6.32
N TYR A 158 19.50 -0.93 -6.77
CA TYR A 158 18.14 -0.81 -7.27
C TYR A 158 17.38 -2.13 -7.20
N ASP A 159 16.77 -2.41 -6.05
CA ASP A 159 15.86 -3.54 -5.90
C ASP A 159 14.57 -3.27 -6.70
N GLU A 160 14.50 -3.79 -7.93
CA GLU A 160 13.41 -3.57 -8.87
C GLU A 160 12.05 -3.99 -8.28
N LYS A 161 12.00 -5.16 -7.67
CA LYS A 161 10.76 -5.69 -7.09
C LYS A 161 10.26 -4.85 -5.92
N ALA A 162 11.16 -4.54 -4.97
CA ALA A 162 10.81 -3.74 -3.81
C ALA A 162 10.45 -2.29 -4.21
N THR A 163 11.12 -1.74 -5.22
CA THR A 163 10.83 -0.42 -5.78
C THR A 163 9.44 -0.38 -6.39
N GLU A 164 9.06 -1.37 -7.21
CA GLU A 164 7.73 -1.46 -7.83
C GLU A 164 6.62 -1.63 -6.78
N GLU A 165 6.84 -2.49 -5.78
CA GLU A 165 5.90 -2.66 -4.67
C GLU A 165 5.74 -1.37 -3.85
N ARG A 166 6.84 -0.64 -3.63
CA ARG A 166 6.80 0.64 -2.93
C ARG A 166 6.08 1.71 -3.76
N LYS A 167 6.35 1.78 -5.06
CA LYS A 167 5.69 2.69 -5.99
C LYS A 167 4.18 2.57 -5.90
N LYS A 168 3.65 1.35 -6.02
CA LYS A 168 2.21 1.07 -5.87
C LYS A 168 1.67 1.54 -4.51
N ARG A 169 2.39 1.29 -3.43
CA ARG A 169 1.97 1.73 -2.09
C ARG A 169 1.93 3.26 -1.96
N LEU A 170 2.90 3.96 -2.53
CA LEU A 170 2.93 5.43 -2.53
C LEU A 170 1.79 6.01 -3.37
N GLU A 171 1.55 5.47 -4.55
CA GLU A 171 0.44 5.86 -5.42
C GLU A 171 -0.92 5.66 -4.73
N GLU A 172 -1.12 4.51 -4.07
CA GLU A 172 -2.32 4.24 -3.27
C GLU A 172 -2.45 5.19 -2.08
N ALA A 173 -1.35 5.52 -1.40
CA ALA A 173 -1.36 6.46 -0.28
C ALA A 173 -1.74 7.88 -0.73
N ILE A 174 -1.23 8.34 -1.88
CA ILE A 174 -1.59 9.63 -2.47
C ILE A 174 -3.10 9.66 -2.80
N ARG A 175 -3.62 8.62 -3.47
CA ARG A 175 -5.04 8.51 -3.83
C ARG A 175 -5.93 8.46 -2.57
N SER A 176 -5.58 7.61 -1.61
CA SER A 176 -6.31 7.48 -0.35
C SER A 176 -6.34 8.77 0.45
N GLY A 177 -5.20 9.47 0.53
CA GLY A 177 -5.10 10.77 1.20
C GLY A 177 -5.93 11.84 0.50
N ALA A 178 -5.93 11.88 -0.83
CA ALA A 178 -6.74 12.80 -1.61
C ALA A 178 -8.24 12.54 -1.43
N PHE A 179 -8.64 11.27 -1.47
CA PHE A 179 -10.03 10.87 -1.20
C PHE A 179 -10.47 11.30 0.20
N ARG A 180 -9.64 11.00 1.22
CA ARG A 180 -9.95 11.36 2.61
C ARG A 180 -10.16 12.86 2.77
N ARG A 181 -9.28 13.69 2.24
CA ARG A 181 -9.45 15.15 2.28
C ARG A 181 -10.76 15.60 1.65
N SER A 182 -11.12 15.03 0.50
CA SER A 182 -12.37 15.36 -0.18
C SER A 182 -13.60 14.90 0.62
N TYR A 183 -13.52 13.72 1.24
CA TYR A 183 -14.58 13.17 2.07
C TYR A 183 -14.76 13.97 3.37
N ASP A 184 -13.66 14.31 4.07
CA ASP A 184 -13.71 15.07 5.32
C ASP A 184 -14.31 16.46 5.08
N ALA A 185 -13.89 17.16 4.02
CA ALA A 185 -14.46 18.45 3.62
C ALA A 185 -15.97 18.36 3.30
N TYR A 186 -16.42 17.24 2.74
CA TYR A 186 -17.85 17.00 2.52
C TYR A 186 -18.57 16.71 3.86
N ALA A 187 -18.01 15.87 4.71
CA ALA A 187 -18.58 15.45 5.98
C ALA A 187 -18.74 16.63 6.95
N GLU A 188 -17.80 17.58 6.96
CA GLU A 188 -17.89 18.81 7.76
C GLU A 188 -19.10 19.69 7.41
N GLN A 189 -19.57 19.61 6.16
CA GLN A 189 -20.72 20.37 5.67
C GLN A 189 -22.05 19.63 5.82
N HIS A 190 -22.00 18.36 6.23
CA HIS A 190 -23.18 17.49 6.26
C HIS A 190 -23.29 16.77 7.61
N ILE A 191 -24.48 16.80 8.20
CA ILE A 191 -24.75 16.07 9.44
C ILE A 191 -24.98 14.60 9.12
N VAL A 192 -23.97 13.75 9.38
CA VAL A 192 -24.10 12.30 9.29
C VAL A 192 -24.53 11.75 10.65
N ARG A 193 -25.73 11.15 10.71
CA ARG A 193 -26.23 10.49 11.92
C ARG A 193 -26.17 8.99 11.76
N PHE A 194 -25.32 8.34 12.55
CA PHE A 194 -25.29 6.89 12.61
C PHE A 194 -26.32 6.37 13.62
N ARG A 195 -27.02 5.33 13.24
CA ARG A 195 -27.92 4.60 14.16
C ARG A 195 -27.10 3.58 14.95
N GLU A 196 -26.38 4.07 15.94
CA GLU A 196 -25.51 3.21 16.80
C GLU A 196 -26.28 2.06 17.43
N ASP A 197 -27.55 2.27 17.80
CA ASP A 197 -28.41 1.24 18.37
C ASP A 197 -28.67 0.07 17.43
N PHE A 198 -28.62 0.31 16.12
CA PHE A 198 -28.76 -0.75 15.12
C PHE A 198 -27.51 -1.64 15.11
N TRP A 199 -26.32 -1.03 15.06
CA TRP A 199 -25.06 -1.77 15.01
C TRP A 199 -24.78 -2.56 16.28
N LYS A 200 -25.16 -2.04 17.47
CA LYS A 200 -25.05 -2.76 18.75
C LYS A 200 -25.88 -4.04 18.83
N LYS A 201 -26.92 -4.17 17.98
CA LYS A 201 -27.80 -5.36 17.92
C LYS A 201 -27.28 -6.43 16.96
N ILE A 202 -26.31 -6.10 16.10
CA ILE A 202 -25.74 -7.04 15.14
C ILE A 202 -24.56 -7.76 15.82
N ASP A 203 -24.73 -9.03 16.09
CA ASP A 203 -23.71 -9.91 16.61
C ASP A 203 -23.23 -10.83 15.47
N LEU A 204 -22.13 -10.45 14.82
CA LEU A 204 -21.60 -11.19 13.68
C LEU A 204 -21.14 -12.61 14.05
N GLN A 205 -20.85 -12.88 15.34
CA GLN A 205 -20.44 -14.20 15.79
C GLN A 205 -21.61 -15.20 15.86
N LYS A 206 -22.85 -14.71 15.86
CA LYS A 206 -24.05 -15.56 15.81
C LYS A 206 -24.41 -16.06 14.42
N TYR A 207 -23.76 -15.52 13.40
CA TYR A 207 -24.06 -15.92 12.03
C TYR A 207 -23.07 -16.98 11.57
N PRO A 208 -23.54 -18.12 11.08
CA PRO A 208 -22.65 -19.14 10.51
C PRO A 208 -21.93 -18.57 9.29
N GLU A 209 -20.80 -19.16 8.93
CA GLU A 209 -20.10 -18.79 7.71
C GLU A 209 -21.01 -18.97 6.50
N SER A 210 -21.26 -17.88 5.77
CA SER A 210 -21.98 -17.96 4.50
C SER A 210 -21.17 -18.77 3.49
N LYS A 211 -21.82 -19.67 2.77
CA LYS A 211 -21.22 -20.45 1.69
C LYS A 211 -21.02 -19.61 0.42
N ALA A 212 -21.70 -18.48 0.30
CA ALA A 212 -21.60 -17.57 -0.83
C ALA A 212 -20.57 -16.48 -0.53
N SER A 213 -19.33 -16.66 -0.98
CA SER A 213 -18.21 -15.73 -0.79
C SER A 213 -17.83 -14.96 -2.06
N ASN A 214 -18.66 -15.02 -3.12
CA ASN A 214 -18.30 -14.53 -4.45
C ASN A 214 -18.85 -13.12 -4.79
N PHE A 215 -19.37 -12.37 -3.82
CA PHE A 215 -19.92 -11.02 -4.04
C PHE A 215 -18.92 -10.10 -4.75
N PHE A 216 -17.72 -9.96 -4.20
CA PHE A 216 -16.70 -9.09 -4.78
C PHE A 216 -16.10 -9.64 -6.07
N SER A 217 -15.91 -10.95 -6.21
CA SER A 217 -15.42 -11.54 -7.45
C SER A 217 -16.39 -11.39 -8.62
N LEU A 218 -17.70 -11.37 -8.36
CA LEU A 218 -18.71 -11.05 -9.37
C LEU A 218 -18.71 -9.55 -9.70
N TYR A 219 -18.53 -8.69 -8.69
CA TYR A 219 -18.32 -7.27 -8.92
C TYR A 219 -17.12 -7.01 -9.82
N ASP A 220 -15.98 -7.60 -9.49
CA ASP A 220 -14.73 -7.45 -10.26
C ASP A 220 -14.88 -7.95 -11.71
N ARG A 221 -15.62 -9.03 -11.90
CA ARG A 221 -15.85 -9.61 -13.22
C ARG A 221 -16.77 -8.76 -14.12
N TYR A 222 -17.86 -8.28 -13.58
CA TYR A 222 -18.94 -7.69 -14.39
C TYR A 222 -19.01 -6.17 -14.31
N ILE A 223 -18.55 -5.58 -13.21
CA ILE A 223 -18.84 -4.17 -12.87
C ILE A 223 -17.57 -3.32 -12.83
N LEU A 224 -16.50 -3.81 -12.19
CA LEU A 224 -15.25 -3.05 -12.03
C LEU A 224 -14.66 -2.53 -13.36
N PRO A 225 -14.68 -3.29 -14.49
CA PRO A 225 -14.20 -2.78 -15.76
C PRO A 225 -14.95 -1.54 -16.25
N LEU A 226 -16.22 -1.38 -15.87
CA LEU A 226 -17.02 -0.22 -16.24
C LEU A 226 -16.71 1.03 -15.40
N VAL A 227 -16.14 0.86 -14.21
CA VAL A 227 -15.65 1.97 -13.36
C VAL A 227 -14.34 2.51 -13.92
N LYS A 228 -13.42 1.61 -14.30
CA LYS A 228 -12.06 1.95 -14.77
C LYS A 228 -11.98 2.30 -16.26
N GLY A 229 -12.98 1.92 -17.05
CA GLY A 229 -12.95 1.99 -18.51
C GLY A 229 -13.31 3.35 -19.14
N LYS A 230 -13.28 4.43 -18.38
CA LYS A 230 -13.47 5.81 -18.86
C LYS A 230 -12.29 6.70 -18.45
N GLY A 231 -11.10 6.29 -18.83
CA GLY A 231 -9.92 7.15 -18.90
C GLY A 231 -9.66 7.55 -20.35
#